data_963459bc9f396db3137d6c6e31e97327
#
_entry.id   963459bc9f396db3137d6c6e31e97327
#
_cell.length_a   1.000
_cell.length_b   1.000
_cell.length_c   1.000
_cell.angle_alpha   90.00
_cell.angle_beta   90.00
_cell.angle_gamma   90.00
#
_symmetry.space_group_name_H-M   'P 1'
#
loop_
_entity.id
_entity.type
_entity.pdbx_description
1 polymer ?
#
loop_
_entity_poly.entity_id
_entity_poly.type
_entity_poly.pdbx_seq_one_letter_code
_entity_poly.pdbx_strand_id
1 'polypeptide(L)'
;MPQTKLLLTLLTSLTLSAELALPPLAAAQTSQQTTAFTITGLVVERDGSPLYGVIVRAGNAKTMTNAGGRFTLTLATRPEGGRQALTLSAVGKKTQQVTFVEGHPLRVVLEDAVGEIKEVVVRARPNINALDLRARSGVVAQVDMKLLAQKPMIDLSLALQGAVPGLTVVNRGELGMKPEIRIRGNNSFTKGDAANEPLYVLDGKIISPQAFMTLNPLDIREIKVLKDAVATALYGVKAANGVLEISSRRGASGPMSISLSTQAGVTLRGRQTTTMMDTDEKLELERRMQVTTAPGYLFSPDFISSATLSDLRQSYQSTLGIAPTWTREEYLAYGTRQLDSLRQIHTNWWHDLIRPNSYQSHNLSLRGGSQDVTYYVSGNFSRQGGQLEGNDIKRFTLTNSLDWQSRLGFVSLGLTGGYAKTNSPNSSDFSPEQLVYELNPYETKSSPQLFSYPGRKYSDLTGQFRRWTKEVRFGASLSANLRPFEGMQLDAVLGLDYVLNESEQITPATAYSEVARRRPIERGMISVGKNTDFNYSANLRATYQRLFAEKHDLSISANTDYYYNEGRLLSVTGHGIGLQEYLAGVNKGLTSAD
;
A
#
# COMPACT_ATOMS: atom_id res chain seq x y z
N MET A 1 -17.76 -25.53 -19.22
CA MET A 1 -17.08 -24.68 -18.24
C MET A 1 -16.86 -25.48 -16.95
N PRO A 2 -15.87 -26.35 -16.86
CA PRO A 2 -15.59 -27.09 -15.64
C PRO A 2 -14.11 -26.99 -15.20
N GLN A 3 -13.46 -25.84 -15.30
CA GLN A 3 -12.07 -25.69 -14.85
C GLN A 3 -11.88 -24.81 -13.59
N THR A 4 -12.95 -24.21 -13.08
CA THR A 4 -12.88 -23.33 -11.89
C THR A 4 -13.08 -24.08 -10.57
N LYS A 5 -13.43 -25.35 -10.59
CA LYS A 5 -13.63 -26.14 -9.35
C LYS A 5 -12.36 -26.80 -8.80
N LEU A 6 -11.31 -26.90 -9.60
CA LEU A 6 -10.08 -27.59 -9.16
C LEU A 6 -9.15 -26.72 -8.27
N LEU A 7 -9.25 -25.41 -8.36
CA LEU A 7 -8.43 -24.50 -7.54
C LEU A 7 -9.02 -24.23 -6.14
N LEU A 8 -10.33 -24.45 -5.97
CA LEU A 8 -11.00 -24.21 -4.70
C LEU A 8 -10.88 -25.40 -3.71
N THR A 9 -10.64 -26.61 -4.23
CA THR A 9 -10.53 -27.82 -3.41
C THR A 9 -9.15 -28.00 -2.78
N LEU A 10 -8.14 -27.29 -3.24
CA LEU A 10 -6.80 -27.33 -2.61
C LEU A 10 -6.61 -26.34 -1.45
N LEU A 11 -7.53 -25.38 -1.29
CA LEU A 11 -7.48 -24.40 -0.18
C LEU A 11 -8.34 -24.78 1.04
N THR A 12 -9.21 -25.77 0.93
CA THR A 12 -10.12 -26.15 2.02
C THR A 12 -9.65 -27.33 2.88
N SER A 13 -8.50 -27.94 2.58
CA SER A 13 -7.98 -29.10 3.32
C SER A 13 -6.84 -28.79 4.31
N LEU A 14 -6.59 -27.52 4.62
CA LEU A 14 -5.57 -27.14 5.62
C LEU A 14 -6.20 -26.43 6.83
N THR A 15 -7.29 -26.98 7.39
CA THR A 15 -7.66 -26.73 8.78
C THR A 15 -6.92 -27.76 9.64
N LEU A 16 -5.66 -27.50 9.93
CA LEU A 16 -4.89 -28.25 10.89
C LEU A 16 -5.29 -27.79 12.29
N SER A 17 -6.08 -28.62 12.98
CA SER A 17 -6.35 -28.53 14.41
C SER A 17 -5.03 -28.77 15.14
N ALA A 18 -4.34 -27.73 15.54
CA ALA A 18 -3.23 -27.81 16.48
C ALA A 18 -3.81 -27.82 17.89
N GLU A 19 -4.14 -29.01 18.42
CA GLU A 19 -4.24 -29.21 19.85
C GLU A 19 -2.86 -29.05 20.45
N LEU A 20 -2.64 -27.94 21.16
CA LEU A 20 -1.48 -27.79 22.03
C LEU A 20 -1.67 -28.73 23.27
N ALA A 21 -1.11 -29.93 23.18
CA ALA A 21 -0.87 -30.74 24.36
C ALA A 21 0.31 -30.14 25.12
N LEU A 22 0.02 -29.55 26.26
CA LEU A 22 1.02 -29.22 27.29
C LEU A 22 1.53 -30.54 27.91
N PRO A 23 2.86 -30.79 27.96
CA PRO A 23 3.36 -31.92 28.70
C PRO A 23 3.23 -31.69 30.21
N PRO A 24 3.00 -32.74 31.00
CA PRO A 24 2.85 -32.62 32.45
C PRO A 24 4.17 -32.25 33.11
N LEU A 25 4.11 -31.35 34.09
CA LEU A 25 5.19 -31.14 35.05
C LEU A 25 5.43 -32.43 35.80
N ALA A 26 6.56 -33.06 35.59
CA ALA A 26 7.00 -34.17 36.42
C ALA A 26 8.45 -33.97 36.87
N ALA A 27 8.57 -34.03 38.16
CA ALA A 27 9.68 -34.53 38.94
C ALA A 27 10.92 -33.66 39.13
N ALA A 28 11.10 -33.37 40.38
CA ALA A 28 12.28 -32.93 41.07
C ALA A 28 13.59 -33.47 40.47
N GLN A 29 14.42 -32.60 39.98
CA GLN A 29 15.83 -32.90 39.76
C GLN A 29 16.64 -32.39 40.95
N THR A 30 17.25 -33.32 41.57
CA THR A 30 18.31 -33.17 42.57
C THR A 30 19.32 -32.13 42.12
N SER A 31 19.45 -31.05 42.86
CA SER A 31 20.46 -30.01 42.64
C SER A 31 21.85 -30.60 42.93
N GLN A 32 22.54 -31.03 41.87
CA GLN A 32 24.00 -31.03 41.93
C GLN A 32 24.43 -29.56 41.89
N GLN A 33 25.00 -29.08 42.97
CA GLN A 33 25.72 -27.83 43.05
C GLN A 33 26.91 -27.87 42.07
N THR A 34 26.69 -27.49 40.82
CA THR A 34 27.75 -27.16 39.90
C THR A 34 28.31 -25.81 40.38
N THR A 35 29.50 -25.82 40.96
CA THR A 35 30.25 -24.60 41.30
C THR A 35 30.55 -23.85 40.02
N ALA A 36 29.74 -22.84 39.73
CA ALA A 36 29.90 -21.97 38.55
C ALA A 36 31.27 -21.28 38.63
N PHE A 37 32.11 -21.48 37.61
CA PHE A 37 33.41 -20.83 37.51
C PHE A 37 33.28 -19.46 36.82
N THR A 38 33.75 -18.42 37.49
CA THR A 38 33.57 -17.03 37.00
C THR A 38 34.91 -16.45 36.60
N ILE A 39 34.98 -15.93 35.36
CA ILE A 39 36.11 -15.22 34.77
C ILE A 39 35.78 -13.72 34.74
N THR A 40 36.64 -12.90 35.35
CA THR A 40 36.50 -11.46 35.29
C THR A 40 37.71 -10.83 34.58
N GLY A 41 37.50 -9.73 33.86
CA GLY A 41 38.58 -9.04 33.18
C GLY A 41 38.24 -7.61 32.82
N LEU A 42 39.25 -6.88 32.38
CA LEU A 42 39.18 -5.50 31.92
C LEU A 42 39.66 -5.43 30.47
N VAL A 43 38.89 -4.81 29.60
CA VAL A 43 39.24 -4.56 28.20
C VAL A 43 39.42 -3.05 28.00
N VAL A 44 40.55 -2.69 27.45
CA VAL A 44 40.92 -1.27 27.22
C VAL A 44 41.44 -1.06 25.81
N GLU A 45 41.43 0.18 25.36
CA GLU A 45 42.14 0.64 24.16
C GLU A 45 43.66 0.83 24.40
N ARG A 46 44.39 1.12 23.35
CA ARG A 46 45.84 1.33 23.39
C ARG A 46 46.24 2.56 24.25
N ASP A 47 45.34 3.52 24.35
CA ASP A 47 45.49 4.71 25.24
C ASP A 47 45.11 4.47 26.70
N GLY A 48 44.62 3.27 27.01
CA GLY A 48 44.20 2.86 28.35
C GLY A 48 42.74 3.17 28.66
N SER A 49 41.96 3.76 27.76
CA SER A 49 40.55 4.02 27.97
C SER A 49 39.72 2.73 27.98
N PRO A 50 38.69 2.62 28.83
CA PRO A 50 37.87 1.38 28.93
C PRO A 50 36.99 1.20 27.69
N LEU A 51 36.97 -0.02 27.13
CA LEU A 51 36.21 -0.37 25.94
C LEU A 51 34.87 -1.01 26.29
N TYR A 52 33.80 -0.26 26.01
CA TYR A 52 32.42 -0.71 26.17
C TYR A 52 31.96 -1.59 24.98
N GLY A 53 31.13 -2.61 25.25
CA GLY A 53 30.45 -3.37 24.20
C GLY A 53 31.30 -4.45 23.54
N VAL A 54 32.44 -4.81 24.09
CA VAL A 54 33.28 -5.93 23.61
C VAL A 54 32.61 -7.25 23.94
N ILE A 55 32.38 -8.08 22.94
CA ILE A 55 31.86 -9.45 23.11
C ILE A 55 33.00 -10.37 23.50
N VAL A 56 32.90 -11.00 24.66
CA VAL A 56 33.85 -12.00 25.18
C VAL A 56 33.20 -13.38 25.12
N ARG A 57 33.85 -14.35 24.47
CA ARG A 57 33.36 -15.72 24.30
C ARG A 57 34.35 -16.73 24.82
N ALA A 58 33.82 -17.77 25.45
CA ALA A 58 34.54 -19.00 25.80
C ALA A 58 33.66 -20.22 25.46
N GLY A 59 33.92 -20.88 24.36
CA GLY A 59 33.01 -21.91 23.83
C GLY A 59 31.59 -21.38 23.61
N ASN A 60 30.60 -21.95 24.28
CA ASN A 60 29.20 -21.52 24.18
C ASN A 60 28.84 -20.38 25.13
N ALA A 61 29.68 -20.07 26.13
CA ALA A 61 29.44 -18.94 27.02
C ALA A 61 29.87 -17.61 26.39
N LYS A 62 29.04 -16.60 26.57
CA LYS A 62 29.31 -15.23 26.07
C LYS A 62 28.86 -14.18 27.08
N THR A 63 29.61 -13.09 27.14
CA THR A 63 29.28 -11.87 27.89
C THR A 63 29.73 -10.63 27.12
N MET A 64 29.43 -9.45 27.67
CA MET A 64 29.83 -8.17 27.06
C MET A 64 30.41 -7.24 28.12
N THR A 65 31.38 -6.40 27.75
CA THR A 65 31.96 -5.42 28.66
C THR A 65 30.99 -4.28 28.96
N ASN A 66 30.97 -3.84 30.21
CA ASN A 66 30.21 -2.66 30.67
C ASN A 66 30.89 -1.35 30.32
N ALA A 67 30.31 -0.21 30.70
CA ALA A 67 30.84 1.14 30.43
C ALA A 67 32.26 1.37 31.02
N GLY A 68 32.65 0.63 32.05
CA GLY A 68 34.02 0.67 32.62
C GLY A 68 34.97 -0.35 32.00
N GLY A 69 34.63 -0.97 30.84
CA GLY A 69 35.44 -1.98 30.17
C GLY A 69 35.51 -3.34 30.85
N ARG A 70 34.77 -3.54 31.97
CA ARG A 70 34.81 -4.77 32.76
C ARG A 70 33.79 -5.79 32.26
N PHE A 71 34.17 -7.07 32.27
CA PHE A 71 33.26 -8.18 31.99
C PHE A 71 33.31 -9.23 33.07
N THR A 72 32.22 -10.00 33.18
CA THR A 72 32.09 -11.17 34.01
C THR A 72 31.49 -12.29 33.16
N LEU A 73 32.22 -13.39 32.98
CA LEU A 73 31.81 -14.55 32.19
C LEU A 73 31.70 -15.76 33.13
N THR A 74 30.54 -16.36 33.17
CA THR A 74 30.27 -17.55 34.01
C THR A 74 30.29 -18.81 33.14
N LEU A 75 31.11 -19.77 33.51
CA LEU A 75 31.20 -21.09 32.87
C LEU A 75 30.51 -22.14 33.75
N ALA A 76 29.85 -23.08 33.09
CA ALA A 76 29.15 -24.18 33.79
C ALA A 76 30.12 -25.17 34.46
N THR A 77 31.36 -25.27 33.97
CA THR A 77 32.40 -26.18 34.50
C THR A 77 33.73 -25.42 34.59
N ARG A 78 34.54 -25.76 35.62
CA ARG A 78 35.90 -25.23 35.75
C ARG A 78 36.79 -25.79 34.66
N PRO A 79 37.55 -24.92 33.90
CA PRO A 79 38.43 -25.39 32.85
C PRO A 79 39.58 -26.25 33.38
N GLU A 80 39.95 -27.29 32.64
CA GLU A 80 41.08 -28.15 32.99
C GLU A 80 42.38 -27.35 33.07
N GLY A 81 43.12 -27.53 34.16
CA GLY A 81 44.37 -26.83 34.43
C GLY A 81 44.21 -25.31 34.69
N GLY A 82 42.99 -24.80 34.96
CA GLY A 82 42.73 -23.38 35.27
C GLY A 82 42.98 -22.44 34.11
N ARG A 83 43.03 -22.91 32.87
CA ARG A 83 43.28 -22.12 31.66
C ARG A 83 42.08 -22.17 30.73
N GLN A 84 41.64 -21.01 30.26
CA GLN A 84 40.52 -20.87 29.32
C GLN A 84 40.87 -19.92 28.17
N ALA A 85 40.70 -20.38 26.94
CA ALA A 85 40.80 -19.52 25.78
C ALA A 85 39.56 -18.63 25.68
N LEU A 86 39.75 -17.33 25.58
CA LEU A 86 38.73 -16.32 25.38
C LEU A 86 38.91 -15.64 24.03
N THR A 87 37.84 -15.46 23.30
CA THR A 87 37.83 -14.67 22.05
C THR A 87 37.11 -13.35 22.32
N LEU A 88 37.81 -12.25 22.09
CA LEU A 88 37.29 -10.90 22.25
C LEU A 88 37.07 -10.28 20.88
N SER A 89 35.89 -9.71 20.65
CA SER A 89 35.56 -9.02 19.40
C SER A 89 34.73 -7.77 19.66
N ALA A 90 35.04 -6.70 18.95
CA ALA A 90 34.27 -5.43 18.95
C ALA A 90 34.28 -4.80 17.55
N VAL A 91 33.27 -3.96 17.28
CA VAL A 91 33.17 -3.26 16.00
C VAL A 91 34.33 -2.29 15.85
N GLY A 92 35.07 -2.38 14.73
CA GLY A 92 36.23 -1.53 14.46
C GLY A 92 37.53 -1.96 15.16
N LYS A 93 37.53 -3.08 15.89
CA LYS A 93 38.71 -3.62 16.59
C LYS A 93 39.11 -4.99 16.02
N LYS A 94 40.41 -5.31 16.08
CA LYS A 94 40.93 -6.61 15.67
C LYS A 94 40.49 -7.67 16.66
N THR A 95 39.85 -8.74 16.19
CA THR A 95 39.47 -9.89 17.03
C THR A 95 40.72 -10.52 17.60
N GLN A 96 40.77 -10.67 18.92
CA GLN A 96 41.92 -11.21 19.64
C GLN A 96 41.54 -12.44 20.45
N GLN A 97 42.40 -13.46 20.44
CA GLN A 97 42.30 -14.61 21.35
C GLN A 97 43.32 -14.46 22.47
N VAL A 98 42.84 -14.62 23.72
CA VAL A 98 43.67 -14.49 24.92
C VAL A 98 43.36 -15.68 25.81
N THR A 99 44.38 -16.25 26.44
CA THR A 99 44.22 -17.33 27.41
C THR A 99 44.11 -16.74 28.82
N PHE A 100 42.97 -16.94 29.45
CA PHE A 100 42.78 -16.65 30.88
C PHE A 100 43.53 -17.71 31.68
N VAL A 101 44.23 -17.28 32.75
CA VAL A 101 44.88 -18.16 33.71
C VAL A 101 44.32 -17.81 35.10
N GLU A 102 43.85 -18.78 35.82
CA GLU A 102 43.25 -18.59 37.15
C GLU A 102 44.25 -17.99 38.14
N GLY A 103 43.78 -17.01 38.92
CA GLY A 103 44.63 -16.31 39.89
C GLY A 103 45.36 -15.11 39.32
N HIS A 104 45.29 -14.83 38.01
CA HIS A 104 45.94 -13.67 37.41
C HIS A 104 44.87 -12.66 36.89
N PRO A 105 45.02 -11.36 37.15
CA PRO A 105 44.11 -10.34 36.62
C PRO A 105 44.22 -10.27 35.11
N LEU A 106 43.08 -10.47 34.41
CA LEU A 106 43.03 -10.38 32.95
C LEU A 106 42.82 -8.95 32.51
N ARG A 107 43.81 -8.36 31.84
CA ARG A 107 43.72 -7.08 31.16
C ARG A 107 44.04 -7.29 29.69
N VAL A 108 43.12 -6.94 28.81
CA VAL A 108 43.26 -7.09 27.35
C VAL A 108 43.25 -5.70 26.69
N VAL A 109 44.22 -5.44 25.83
CA VAL A 109 44.28 -4.24 25.01
C VAL A 109 43.84 -4.66 23.61
N LEU A 110 42.71 -4.12 23.11
CA LEU A 110 42.26 -4.35 21.73
C LEU A 110 42.81 -3.23 20.82
N GLU A 111 43.48 -3.67 19.77
CA GLU A 111 44.01 -2.78 18.74
C GLU A 111 42.93 -2.46 17.72
N ASP A 112 43.01 -1.26 17.11
CA ASP A 112 42.17 -0.91 15.96
C ASP A 112 42.46 -1.87 14.81
N ALA A 113 41.42 -2.24 14.08
CA ALA A 113 41.56 -2.93 12.82
C ALA A 113 42.18 -1.95 11.82
N VAL A 114 43.51 -1.75 11.90
CA VAL A 114 44.24 -0.97 10.88
C VAL A 114 44.15 -1.75 9.60
N GLY A 115 43.41 -1.23 8.67
CA GLY A 115 43.26 -1.52 7.28
C GLY A 115 44.30 -2.43 6.62
N GLU A 116 44.14 -3.71 6.70
CA GLU A 116 43.92 -4.52 5.52
C GLU A 116 42.42 -4.75 5.51
N ILE A 117 41.72 -3.93 4.75
CA ILE A 117 40.51 -4.40 4.10
C ILE A 117 41.02 -5.59 3.25
N LYS A 118 41.17 -6.77 3.88
CA LYS A 118 40.90 -7.97 3.12
C LYS A 118 39.58 -7.64 2.51
N GLU A 119 39.61 -7.40 1.19
CA GLU A 119 38.46 -7.35 0.35
C GLU A 119 37.50 -8.41 0.92
N VAL A 120 36.64 -8.02 1.83
CA VAL A 120 35.38 -8.69 2.00
C VAL A 120 34.81 -8.42 0.63
N VAL A 121 35.05 -9.38 -0.25
CA VAL A 121 34.23 -9.58 -1.41
C VAL A 121 32.87 -9.86 -0.77
N VAL A 122 32.23 -8.81 -0.31
CA VAL A 122 30.80 -8.72 -0.35
C VAL A 122 30.57 -8.91 -1.84
N ARG A 123 30.35 -10.17 -2.20
CA ARG A 123 29.77 -10.52 -3.48
C ARG A 123 28.40 -9.86 -3.39
N ALA A 124 28.42 -8.53 -3.60
CA ALA A 124 27.25 -7.74 -3.82
C ALA A 124 26.61 -8.46 -4.99
N ARG A 125 25.52 -9.17 -4.71
CA ARG A 125 24.73 -9.74 -5.78
C ARG A 125 24.57 -8.59 -6.76
N PRO A 126 25.08 -8.72 -7.99
CA PRO A 126 25.05 -7.59 -8.90
C PRO A 126 23.58 -7.21 -9.06
N ASN A 127 23.23 -6.05 -8.55
CA ASN A 127 21.96 -5.46 -8.90
C ASN A 127 22.11 -5.19 -10.40
N ILE A 128 21.33 -5.86 -11.21
CA ILE A 128 21.37 -5.74 -12.68
C ILE A 128 21.19 -4.28 -13.09
N ASN A 129 20.58 -3.49 -12.23
CA ASN A 129 20.45 -2.04 -12.34
C ASN A 129 21.61 -1.25 -11.73
N ALA A 130 22.60 -1.90 -11.15
CA ALA A 130 23.83 -1.25 -10.70
C ALA A 130 24.78 -0.99 -11.88
N LEU A 131 24.32 -0.21 -12.84
CA LEU A 131 25.22 0.61 -13.61
C LEU A 131 25.99 1.45 -12.61
N ASP A 132 27.31 1.35 -12.71
CA ASP A 132 28.28 1.95 -11.83
C ASP A 132 27.76 3.28 -11.24
N LEU A 133 27.61 3.36 -9.92
CA LEU A 133 27.20 4.58 -9.23
C LEU A 133 28.10 5.77 -9.59
N ARG A 134 29.32 5.52 -10.07
CA ARG A 134 30.27 6.53 -10.56
C ARG A 134 29.85 7.16 -11.89
N ALA A 135 29.07 6.44 -12.72
CA ALA A 135 28.52 6.98 -13.97
C ALA A 135 27.20 7.74 -13.74
N ARG A 136 26.60 7.65 -12.54
CA ARG A 136 25.34 8.33 -12.19
C ARG A 136 25.65 9.70 -11.59
N SER A 137 25.93 10.69 -12.43
CA SER A 137 26.05 12.09 -12.01
C SER A 137 24.69 12.72 -11.65
N GLY A 138 23.59 11.98 -11.69
CA GLY A 138 22.25 12.43 -11.41
C GLY A 138 21.86 12.37 -9.94
N VAL A 139 20.86 13.16 -9.55
CA VAL A 139 20.30 13.15 -8.19
C VAL A 139 19.40 11.94 -8.00
N VAL A 140 19.91 10.94 -7.29
CA VAL A 140 19.15 9.76 -6.86
C VAL A 140 18.71 9.97 -5.42
N ALA A 141 17.42 9.90 -5.15
CA ALA A 141 16.90 9.94 -3.80
C ALA A 141 16.39 8.56 -3.38
N GLN A 142 16.75 8.13 -2.19
CA GLN A 142 16.36 6.85 -1.61
C GLN A 142 15.27 7.07 -0.58
N VAL A 143 14.27 6.20 -0.59
CA VAL A 143 13.17 6.20 0.38
C VAL A 143 13.59 5.43 1.63
N ASP A 144 13.32 5.98 2.82
CA ASP A 144 13.52 5.26 4.08
C ASP A 144 12.43 4.18 4.25
N MET A 145 12.80 2.95 3.93
CA MET A 145 11.88 1.80 4.00
C MET A 145 11.46 1.45 5.44
N LYS A 146 12.23 1.85 6.46
CA LYS A 146 11.85 1.61 7.86
C LYS A 146 10.67 2.50 8.26
N LEU A 147 10.72 3.78 7.89
CA LEU A 147 9.60 4.70 8.10
C LEU A 147 8.38 4.30 7.29
N LEU A 148 8.60 3.85 6.05
CA LEU A 148 7.52 3.41 5.18
C LEU A 148 6.78 2.19 5.74
N ALA A 149 7.50 1.19 6.22
CA ALA A 149 6.94 -0.04 6.79
C ALA A 149 6.14 0.19 8.09
N GLN A 150 6.35 1.33 8.77
CA GLN A 150 5.60 1.69 9.97
C GLN A 150 4.27 2.37 9.67
N LYS A 151 4.06 2.87 8.43
CA LYS A 151 2.79 3.50 8.05
C LYS A 151 1.72 2.42 7.82
N PRO A 152 0.60 2.44 8.56
CA PRO A 152 -0.46 1.46 8.42
C PRO A 152 -1.32 1.76 7.18
N MET A 153 -0.79 1.50 5.99
CA MET A 153 -1.44 1.76 4.71
C MET A 153 -1.34 0.54 3.80
N ILE A 154 -2.44 0.22 3.11
CA ILE A 154 -2.45 -0.82 2.08
C ILE A 154 -1.78 -0.33 0.81
N ASP A 155 -1.92 0.96 0.48
CA ASP A 155 -1.41 1.55 -0.75
C ASP A 155 0.00 2.09 -0.56
N LEU A 156 0.95 1.47 -1.25
CA LEU A 156 2.35 1.89 -1.26
C LEU A 156 2.52 3.32 -1.77
N SER A 157 1.70 3.74 -2.73
CA SER A 157 1.79 5.08 -3.32
C SER A 157 1.54 6.16 -2.28
N LEU A 158 0.51 5.98 -1.44
CA LEU A 158 0.19 6.93 -0.37
C LEU A 158 1.28 6.94 0.72
N ALA A 159 1.90 5.80 0.97
CA ALA A 159 3.00 5.71 1.92
C ALA A 159 4.22 6.56 1.49
N LEU A 160 4.39 6.80 0.19
CA LEU A 160 5.47 7.62 -0.36
C LEU A 160 5.24 9.13 -0.19
N GLN A 161 4.03 9.56 0.20
CA GLN A 161 3.74 10.99 0.40
C GLN A 161 4.70 11.60 1.44
N GLY A 162 5.43 12.65 1.03
CA GLY A 162 6.43 13.30 1.88
C GLY A 162 7.72 12.51 2.13
N ALA A 163 7.90 11.34 1.50
CA ALA A 163 9.08 10.50 1.73
C ALA A 163 10.34 11.03 1.05
N VAL A 164 10.20 11.76 -0.05
CA VAL A 164 11.34 12.24 -0.86
C VAL A 164 11.06 13.64 -1.38
N PRO A 165 12.00 14.61 -1.25
CA PRO A 165 11.85 15.93 -1.86
C PRO A 165 11.66 15.85 -3.38
N GLY A 166 10.70 16.61 -3.91
CA GLY A 166 10.37 16.64 -5.34
C GLY A 166 9.53 15.46 -5.85
N LEU A 167 9.12 14.53 -4.98
CA LEU A 167 8.09 13.54 -5.25
C LEU A 167 6.77 14.04 -4.67
N THR A 168 5.79 14.31 -5.53
CA THR A 168 4.44 14.72 -5.14
C THR A 168 3.50 13.54 -5.30
N VAL A 169 2.75 13.24 -4.26
CA VAL A 169 1.69 12.21 -4.25
C VAL A 169 0.40 12.90 -3.85
N VAL A 170 -0.57 12.94 -4.76
CA VAL A 170 -1.90 13.53 -4.51
C VAL A 170 -2.91 12.42 -4.38
N ASN A 171 -3.49 12.31 -3.19
CA ASN A 171 -4.59 11.39 -2.92
C ASN A 171 -5.91 12.01 -3.41
N ARG A 172 -6.71 11.24 -4.12
CA ARG A 172 -8.04 11.66 -4.61
C ARG A 172 -9.18 11.36 -3.63
N GLY A 173 -8.85 10.98 -2.40
CA GLY A 173 -9.82 10.82 -1.29
C GLY A 173 -10.44 9.45 -1.17
N GLU A 174 -10.66 8.72 -2.25
CA GLU A 174 -11.27 7.39 -2.20
C GLU A 174 -10.24 6.27 -2.01
N LEU A 175 -10.58 5.31 -1.15
CA LEU A 175 -9.77 4.11 -0.94
C LEU A 175 -9.81 3.24 -2.22
N GLY A 176 -8.62 2.84 -2.68
CA GLY A 176 -8.47 2.04 -3.90
C GLY A 176 -8.41 2.84 -5.20
N MET A 177 -8.65 4.14 -5.16
CA MET A 177 -8.37 5.01 -6.30
C MET A 177 -6.87 5.24 -6.45
N LYS A 178 -6.42 5.27 -7.70
CA LYS A 178 -5.02 5.51 -8.03
C LYS A 178 -4.62 6.93 -7.62
N PRO A 179 -3.65 7.12 -6.71
CA PRO A 179 -3.07 8.42 -6.42
C PRO A 179 -2.31 8.95 -7.63
N GLU A 180 -2.26 10.24 -7.76
CA GLU A 180 -1.45 10.89 -8.76
C GLU A 180 -0.02 11.05 -8.23
N ILE A 181 0.95 10.47 -8.93
CA ILE A 181 2.37 10.54 -8.56
C ILE A 181 3.11 11.34 -9.62
N ARG A 182 3.84 12.36 -9.17
CA ARG A 182 4.64 13.24 -10.05
C ARG A 182 6.04 13.45 -9.47
N ILE A 183 7.02 13.48 -10.35
CA ILE A 183 8.41 13.83 -10.03
C ILE A 183 8.72 15.18 -10.68
N ARG A 184 9.03 16.20 -9.85
CA ARG A 184 9.35 17.57 -10.28
C ARG A 184 8.26 18.28 -11.09
N GLY A 185 6.98 17.90 -10.92
CA GLY A 185 5.83 18.56 -11.55
C GLY A 185 5.40 17.95 -12.88
N ASN A 186 4.81 18.78 -13.74
CA ASN A 186 4.29 18.36 -15.05
C ASN A 186 5.31 18.65 -16.12
N ASN A 187 5.71 17.63 -16.87
CA ASN A 187 6.62 17.72 -18.00
C ASN A 187 5.90 17.62 -19.36
N SER A 188 4.63 17.21 -19.35
CA SER A 188 3.82 17.07 -20.56
C SER A 188 2.67 18.09 -20.59
N PHE A 189 2.42 18.67 -21.76
CA PHE A 189 1.26 19.51 -22.04
C PHE A 189 0.00 18.69 -22.37
N THR A 190 0.14 17.38 -22.53
CA THR A 190 -1.00 16.50 -22.80
C THR A 190 -1.89 16.44 -21.57
N LYS A 191 -3.19 16.68 -21.78
CA LYS A 191 -4.18 16.55 -20.70
C LYS A 191 -4.33 15.08 -20.35
N GLY A 192 -4.25 14.77 -19.06
CA GLY A 192 -4.46 13.44 -18.48
C GLY A 192 -3.36 13.04 -17.51
N ASP A 193 -3.74 12.28 -16.51
CA ASP A 193 -2.85 11.89 -15.39
C ASP A 193 -1.71 10.99 -15.86
N ALA A 194 -1.97 10.13 -16.86
CA ALA A 194 -0.99 9.19 -17.39
C ALA A 194 0.18 9.87 -18.11
N ALA A 195 -0.02 11.10 -18.62
CA ALA A 195 1.01 11.81 -19.40
C ALA A 195 2.20 12.31 -18.55
N ASN A 196 2.00 12.49 -17.25
CA ASN A 196 3.01 13.00 -16.31
C ASN A 196 3.43 11.97 -15.24
N GLU A 197 3.03 10.73 -15.41
CA GLU A 197 3.31 9.67 -14.47
C GLU A 197 4.76 9.16 -14.63
N PRO A 198 5.48 8.86 -13.52
CA PRO A 198 6.81 8.28 -13.60
C PRO A 198 6.76 6.83 -14.09
N LEU A 199 7.88 6.35 -14.60
CA LEU A 199 8.06 4.94 -14.93
C LEU A 199 8.29 4.12 -13.65
N TYR A 200 7.61 2.99 -13.51
CA TYR A 200 7.78 2.06 -12.39
C TYR A 200 8.59 0.86 -12.83
N VAL A 201 9.67 0.58 -12.11
CA VAL A 201 10.58 -0.53 -12.41
C VAL A 201 10.75 -1.39 -11.16
N LEU A 202 10.34 -2.66 -11.21
CA LEU A 202 10.50 -3.64 -10.14
C LEU A 202 11.55 -4.67 -10.54
N ASP A 203 12.66 -4.73 -9.81
CA ASP A 203 13.78 -5.65 -10.07
C ASP A 203 14.26 -5.65 -11.53
N GLY A 204 14.26 -4.47 -12.16
CA GLY A 204 14.64 -4.27 -13.57
C GLY A 204 13.51 -4.44 -14.58
N LYS A 205 12.36 -4.95 -14.18
CA LYS A 205 11.18 -5.12 -15.01
C LYS A 205 10.29 -3.88 -14.94
N ILE A 206 9.83 -3.38 -16.09
CA ILE A 206 8.83 -2.33 -16.14
C ILE A 206 7.48 -2.92 -15.72
N ILE A 207 6.82 -2.27 -14.77
CA ILE A 207 5.49 -2.65 -14.29
C ILE A 207 4.49 -1.51 -14.48
N SER A 208 3.20 -1.85 -14.50
CA SER A 208 2.13 -0.85 -14.60
C SER A 208 1.99 -0.06 -13.27
N PRO A 209 1.43 1.15 -13.32
CA PRO A 209 1.11 1.93 -12.12
C PRO A 209 0.19 1.18 -11.15
N GLN A 210 -0.79 0.44 -11.68
CA GLN A 210 -1.70 -0.40 -10.90
C GLN A 210 -0.93 -1.49 -10.17
N ALA A 211 -0.02 -2.14 -10.89
CA ALA A 211 0.87 -3.14 -10.31
C ALA A 211 1.71 -2.60 -9.15
N PHE A 212 2.20 -1.36 -9.27
CA PHE A 212 2.94 -0.70 -8.20
C PHE A 212 2.10 -0.50 -6.93
N MET A 213 0.84 -0.05 -7.06
CA MET A 213 -0.07 0.15 -5.93
C MET A 213 -0.35 -1.12 -5.14
N THR A 214 -0.28 -2.27 -5.80
CA THR A 214 -0.59 -3.57 -5.17
C THR A 214 0.61 -4.21 -4.48
N LEU A 215 1.82 -3.67 -4.63
CA LEU A 215 2.99 -4.19 -3.96
C LEU A 215 2.86 -4.08 -2.44
N ASN A 216 3.27 -5.15 -1.75
CA ASN A 216 3.36 -5.14 -0.30
C ASN A 216 4.62 -4.38 0.16
N PRO A 217 4.51 -3.29 0.94
CA PRO A 217 5.67 -2.55 1.42
C PRO A 217 6.69 -3.40 2.19
N LEU A 218 6.23 -4.45 2.87
CA LEU A 218 7.09 -5.35 3.66
C LEU A 218 7.97 -6.25 2.78
N ASP A 219 7.61 -6.46 1.51
CA ASP A 219 8.39 -7.23 0.54
C ASP A 219 9.42 -6.38 -0.21
N ILE A 220 9.41 -5.07 0.01
CA ILE A 220 10.32 -4.14 -0.65
C ILE A 220 11.54 -3.94 0.24
N ARG A 221 12.72 -4.01 -0.38
CA ARG A 221 14.01 -3.71 0.24
C ARG A 221 14.36 -2.25 0.12
N GLU A 222 14.14 -1.66 -1.06
CA GLU A 222 14.59 -0.32 -1.40
C GLU A 222 13.72 0.28 -2.51
N ILE A 223 13.47 1.59 -2.43
CA ILE A 223 12.89 2.38 -3.51
C ILE A 223 13.83 3.55 -3.78
N LYS A 224 14.26 3.69 -5.03
CA LYS A 224 15.05 4.82 -5.54
C LYS A 224 14.20 5.65 -6.47
N VAL A 225 14.29 6.96 -6.31
CA VAL A 225 13.63 7.94 -7.18
C VAL A 225 14.69 8.58 -8.06
N LEU A 226 14.68 8.27 -9.34
CA LEU A 226 15.59 8.82 -10.34
C LEU A 226 14.92 10.05 -10.96
N LYS A 227 15.50 11.24 -10.71
CA LYS A 227 14.86 12.53 -11.02
C LYS A 227 15.45 13.21 -12.25
N ASP A 228 16.68 12.92 -12.61
CA ASP A 228 17.43 13.60 -13.65
C ASP A 228 17.40 12.85 -14.98
N ALA A 229 17.49 13.59 -16.08
CA ALA A 229 17.51 13.01 -17.42
C ALA A 229 18.67 12.02 -17.63
N VAL A 230 19.83 12.27 -17.02
CA VAL A 230 20.98 11.35 -17.06
C VAL A 230 20.67 10.05 -16.34
N ALA A 231 20.01 10.11 -15.17
CA ALA A 231 19.61 8.92 -14.43
C ALA A 231 18.49 8.15 -15.15
N THR A 232 17.66 8.85 -15.92
CA THR A 232 16.55 8.24 -16.67
C THR A 232 16.94 7.78 -18.07
N ALA A 233 18.09 8.22 -18.60
CA ALA A 233 18.60 7.81 -19.92
C ALA A 233 18.69 6.28 -20.10
N LEU A 234 18.77 5.54 -19.01
CA LEU A 234 18.79 4.08 -19.00
C LEU A 234 17.49 3.42 -19.46
N TYR A 235 16.37 4.12 -19.30
CA TYR A 235 15.04 3.59 -19.58
C TYR A 235 14.40 4.27 -20.80
N GLY A 236 15.17 5.09 -21.54
CA GLY A 236 14.74 5.74 -22.76
C GLY A 236 13.62 6.76 -22.55
N VAL A 237 12.88 7.04 -23.63
CA VAL A 237 11.81 8.06 -23.67
C VAL A 237 10.71 7.83 -22.63
N LYS A 238 10.44 6.57 -22.25
CA LYS A 238 9.44 6.22 -21.22
C LYS A 238 9.76 6.79 -19.84
N ALA A 239 11.02 7.12 -19.59
CA ALA A 239 11.50 7.67 -18.33
C ALA A 239 11.53 9.20 -18.28
N ALA A 240 10.94 9.89 -19.26
CA ALA A 240 10.95 11.36 -19.34
C ALA A 240 10.39 12.04 -18.09
N ASN A 241 9.46 11.40 -17.37
CA ASN A 241 8.86 11.91 -16.13
C ASN A 241 9.56 11.40 -14.87
N GLY A 242 10.75 10.79 -14.99
CA GLY A 242 11.48 10.15 -13.91
C GLY A 242 11.15 8.67 -13.75
N VAL A 243 11.88 8.02 -12.85
CA VAL A 243 11.76 6.58 -12.59
C VAL A 243 11.65 6.31 -11.10
N LEU A 244 10.71 5.45 -10.73
CA LEU A 244 10.63 4.80 -9.43
C LEU A 244 11.22 3.38 -9.57
N GLU A 245 12.46 3.21 -9.14
CA GLU A 245 13.15 1.93 -9.16
C GLU A 245 12.95 1.20 -7.82
N ILE A 246 12.30 0.04 -7.87
CA ILE A 246 11.91 -0.74 -6.71
C ILE A 246 12.73 -2.03 -6.70
N SER A 247 13.36 -2.33 -5.57
CA SER A 247 14.06 -3.59 -5.35
C SER A 247 13.31 -4.42 -4.33
N SER A 248 12.96 -5.66 -4.66
CA SER A 248 12.29 -6.59 -3.75
C SER A 248 13.25 -7.17 -2.72
N ARG A 249 12.70 -7.73 -1.65
CA ARG A 249 13.45 -8.54 -0.69
C ARG A 249 13.81 -9.87 -1.33
N ARG A 250 15.01 -10.36 -0.99
CA ARG A 250 15.54 -11.61 -1.54
C ARG A 250 15.93 -12.58 -0.44
N GLY A 251 16.17 -13.83 -0.80
CA GLY A 251 16.70 -14.84 0.08
C GLY A 251 18.07 -14.48 0.65
N ALA A 252 18.47 -15.16 1.70
CA ALA A 252 19.79 -15.03 2.30
C ALA A 252 20.35 -16.43 2.57
N SER A 253 21.67 -16.59 2.44
CA SER A 253 22.33 -17.83 2.84
C SER A 253 22.23 -18.03 4.36
N GLY A 254 21.97 -19.27 4.78
CA GLY A 254 21.81 -19.64 6.17
C GLY A 254 20.56 -20.46 6.42
N PRO A 255 20.31 -20.83 7.68
CA PRO A 255 19.12 -21.59 8.07
C PRO A 255 17.85 -20.82 7.76
N MET A 256 16.77 -21.55 7.56
CA MET A 256 15.45 -20.97 7.32
C MET A 256 15.06 -20.03 8.46
N SER A 257 14.69 -18.81 8.10
CA SER A 257 14.15 -17.79 9.01
C SER A 257 12.70 -17.51 8.66
N ILE A 258 11.82 -17.62 9.65
CA ILE A 258 10.40 -17.35 9.55
C ILE A 258 10.14 -16.01 10.24
N SER A 259 9.42 -15.11 9.57
CA SER A 259 9.03 -13.84 10.14
C SER A 259 7.53 -13.61 9.95
N LEU A 260 6.82 -13.40 11.06
CA LEU A 260 5.42 -12.99 11.07
C LEU A 260 5.35 -11.53 11.52
N SER A 261 4.74 -10.69 10.70
CA SER A 261 4.46 -9.28 11.02
C SER A 261 2.96 -9.04 10.97
N THR A 262 2.40 -8.58 12.07
CA THR A 262 0.99 -8.21 12.17
C THR A 262 0.90 -6.74 12.53
N GLN A 263 0.11 -6.00 11.77
CA GLN A 263 -0.18 -4.60 12.02
C GLN A 263 -1.69 -4.41 12.11
N ALA A 264 -2.12 -3.64 13.09
CA ALA A 264 -3.50 -3.20 13.23
C ALA A 264 -3.52 -1.72 13.59
N GLY A 265 -4.52 -1.00 13.11
CA GLY A 265 -4.66 0.41 13.37
C GLY A 265 -6.10 0.86 13.22
N VAL A 266 -6.38 2.04 13.77
CA VAL A 266 -7.66 2.73 13.63
C VAL A 266 -7.40 4.10 13.02
N THR A 267 -8.12 4.41 11.96
CA THR A 267 -8.15 5.75 11.39
C THR A 267 -9.29 6.51 12.05
N LEU A 268 -8.94 7.49 12.86
CA LEU A 268 -9.91 8.35 13.49
C LEU A 268 -10.49 9.35 12.50
N ARG A 269 -11.71 9.81 12.76
CA ARG A 269 -12.32 10.90 12.00
C ARG A 269 -11.43 12.15 12.14
N GLY A 270 -11.13 12.79 11.01
CA GLY A 270 -10.44 14.07 11.00
C GLY A 270 -11.24 15.13 11.79
N ARG A 271 -10.54 16.11 12.34
CA ARG A 271 -11.23 17.24 12.98
C ARG A 271 -11.91 18.08 11.91
N GLN A 272 -13.19 18.37 12.11
CA GLN A 272 -13.91 19.36 11.31
C GLN A 272 -13.32 20.75 11.60
N THR A 273 -12.80 21.40 10.58
CA THR A 273 -12.18 22.74 10.69
C THR A 273 -13.14 23.86 10.35
N THR A 274 -14.22 23.53 9.62
CA THR A 274 -15.24 24.49 9.18
C THR A 274 -16.48 24.33 10.03
N THR A 275 -16.96 25.42 10.62
CA THR A 275 -18.25 25.43 11.30
C THR A 275 -19.36 25.40 10.25
N MET A 276 -20.22 24.41 10.34
CA MET A 276 -21.40 24.28 9.48
C MET A 276 -22.59 25.00 10.14
N MET A 277 -23.47 25.50 9.31
CA MET A 277 -24.75 26.07 9.80
C MET A 277 -25.58 24.98 10.48
N ASP A 278 -26.22 25.33 11.57
CA ASP A 278 -27.28 24.52 12.13
C ASP A 278 -28.58 24.68 11.36
N THR A 279 -29.63 23.96 11.80
CA THR A 279 -30.92 23.96 11.11
C THR A 279 -31.58 25.35 11.13
N ASP A 280 -31.52 26.03 12.27
CA ASP A 280 -32.17 27.34 12.40
C ASP A 280 -31.47 28.40 11.58
N GLU A 281 -30.14 28.41 11.60
CA GLU A 281 -29.29 29.30 10.77
C GLU A 281 -29.56 29.06 9.27
N LYS A 282 -29.66 27.79 8.85
CA LYS A 282 -29.90 27.43 7.45
C LYS A 282 -31.29 27.85 6.98
N LEU A 283 -32.34 27.57 7.76
CA LEU A 283 -33.72 27.97 7.45
C LEU A 283 -33.85 29.49 7.40
N GLU A 284 -33.20 30.21 8.32
CA GLU A 284 -33.20 31.67 8.34
C GLU A 284 -32.44 32.26 7.13
N LEU A 285 -31.29 31.65 6.74
CA LEU A 285 -30.58 32.05 5.52
C LEU A 285 -31.48 31.90 4.28
N GLU A 286 -32.15 30.77 4.13
CA GLU A 286 -33.07 30.51 3.02
C GLU A 286 -34.23 31.49 2.98
N ARG A 287 -34.78 31.85 4.15
CA ARG A 287 -35.79 32.87 4.27
C ARG A 287 -35.30 34.23 3.79
N ARG A 288 -34.12 34.67 4.23
CA ARG A 288 -33.51 35.96 3.81
C ARG A 288 -33.15 36.00 2.34
N MET A 289 -32.68 34.88 1.80
CA MET A 289 -32.34 34.77 0.37
C MET A 289 -33.59 34.63 -0.52
N GLN A 290 -34.78 34.49 0.04
CA GLN A 290 -36.05 34.34 -0.68
C GLN A 290 -36.04 33.19 -1.71
N VAL A 291 -35.42 32.04 -1.35
CA VAL A 291 -35.34 30.87 -2.22
C VAL A 291 -36.69 30.15 -2.20
N THR A 292 -37.52 30.33 -3.19
CA THR A 292 -38.90 29.81 -3.28
C THR A 292 -38.99 28.28 -3.27
N THR A 293 -37.91 27.59 -3.58
CA THR A 293 -37.82 26.11 -3.57
C THR A 293 -37.24 25.55 -2.25
N ALA A 294 -36.73 26.42 -1.38
CA ALA A 294 -36.14 26.01 -0.10
C ALA A 294 -37.15 26.15 1.05
N PRO A 295 -37.15 25.19 2.00
CA PRO A 295 -38.14 25.15 3.10
C PRO A 295 -38.19 26.41 3.93
N GLY A 296 -37.04 27.02 4.22
CA GLY A 296 -36.94 28.21 5.04
C GLY A 296 -37.76 29.40 4.51
N TYR A 297 -37.85 29.56 3.19
CA TYR A 297 -38.68 30.59 2.57
C TYR A 297 -40.05 30.05 2.16
N LEU A 298 -40.12 28.90 1.50
CA LEU A 298 -41.37 28.29 1.02
C LEU A 298 -42.43 28.17 2.09
N PHE A 299 -42.04 27.82 3.31
CA PHE A 299 -42.97 27.68 4.46
C PHE A 299 -43.03 28.92 5.35
N SER A 300 -42.28 29.97 5.00
CA SER A 300 -42.25 31.18 5.83
C SER A 300 -43.54 32.00 5.74
N PRO A 301 -43.95 32.66 6.84
CA PRO A 301 -45.04 33.63 6.80
C PRO A 301 -44.80 34.75 5.77
N ASP A 302 -43.55 35.13 5.53
CA ASP A 302 -43.18 36.19 4.59
C ASP A 302 -43.62 35.83 3.16
N PHE A 303 -43.27 34.62 2.69
CA PHE A 303 -43.67 34.15 1.36
C PHE A 303 -45.18 33.92 1.28
N ILE A 304 -45.74 33.22 2.27
CA ILE A 304 -47.18 32.87 2.27
C ILE A 304 -48.05 34.11 2.30
N SER A 305 -47.63 35.17 2.99
CA SER A 305 -48.40 36.42 3.08
C SER A 305 -48.24 37.30 1.83
N SER A 306 -47.10 37.27 1.16
CA SER A 306 -46.83 38.13 0.02
C SER A 306 -47.26 37.54 -1.33
N ALA A 307 -47.23 36.21 -1.48
CA ALA A 307 -47.54 35.51 -2.73
C ALA A 307 -49.07 35.41 -2.97
N THR A 308 -49.49 35.30 -4.21
CA THR A 308 -50.90 34.97 -4.54
C THR A 308 -51.20 33.49 -4.24
N LEU A 309 -52.47 33.12 -4.10
CA LEU A 309 -52.86 31.72 -3.89
C LEU A 309 -52.46 30.83 -5.08
N SER A 310 -52.41 31.38 -6.30
CA SER A 310 -51.93 30.68 -7.48
C SER A 310 -50.43 30.42 -7.41
N ASP A 311 -49.63 31.40 -6.97
CA ASP A 311 -48.16 31.24 -6.82
C ASP A 311 -47.82 30.26 -5.71
N LEU A 312 -48.53 30.29 -4.60
CA LEU A 312 -48.39 29.31 -3.52
C LEU A 312 -48.67 27.91 -4.03
N ARG A 313 -49.79 27.70 -4.72
CA ARG A 313 -50.15 26.42 -5.29
C ARG A 313 -49.10 25.92 -6.27
N GLN A 314 -48.61 26.79 -7.17
CA GLN A 314 -47.59 26.47 -8.14
C GLN A 314 -46.24 26.11 -7.46
N SER A 315 -45.84 26.88 -6.46
CA SER A 315 -44.59 26.64 -5.72
C SER A 315 -44.63 25.32 -4.95
N TYR A 316 -45.75 25.02 -4.31
CA TYR A 316 -45.96 23.76 -3.60
C TYR A 316 -46.05 22.58 -4.55
N GLN A 317 -46.67 22.75 -5.74
CA GLN A 317 -46.71 21.74 -6.76
C GLN A 317 -45.31 21.44 -7.34
N SER A 318 -44.54 22.47 -7.66
CA SER A 318 -43.21 22.31 -8.25
C SER A 318 -42.19 21.73 -7.26
N THR A 319 -42.30 22.08 -5.98
CA THR A 319 -41.32 21.68 -4.95
C THR A 319 -41.72 20.41 -4.22
N LEU A 320 -42.98 20.26 -3.86
CA LEU A 320 -43.50 19.17 -3.01
C LEU A 320 -44.32 18.13 -3.81
N GLY A 321 -44.70 18.45 -5.03
CA GLY A 321 -45.56 17.59 -5.85
C GLY A 321 -47.05 17.65 -5.43
N ILE A 322 -47.43 18.58 -4.55
CA ILE A 322 -48.83 18.78 -4.09
C ILE A 322 -49.36 20.09 -4.65
N ALA A 323 -50.63 20.11 -5.01
CA ALA A 323 -51.29 21.29 -5.53
C ALA A 323 -52.60 21.57 -4.75
N PRO A 324 -52.49 21.96 -3.45
CA PRO A 324 -53.64 22.11 -2.58
C PRO A 324 -54.44 23.35 -2.96
N THR A 325 -55.76 23.29 -2.70
CA THR A 325 -56.68 24.39 -2.85
C THR A 325 -56.99 25.02 -1.49
N TRP A 326 -55.96 25.27 -0.72
CA TRP A 326 -56.02 25.78 0.64
C TRP A 326 -56.27 27.29 0.66
N THR A 327 -56.85 27.74 1.77
CA THR A 327 -56.88 29.15 2.15
C THR A 327 -55.48 29.61 2.60
N ARG A 328 -55.25 30.90 2.71
CA ARG A 328 -53.99 31.45 3.19
C ARG A 328 -53.65 30.99 4.62
N GLU A 329 -54.66 30.91 5.47
CA GLU A 329 -54.57 30.44 6.87
C GLU A 329 -54.15 28.96 6.92
N GLU A 330 -54.66 28.13 6.01
CA GLU A 330 -54.28 26.72 5.92
C GLU A 330 -52.84 26.56 5.44
N TYR A 331 -52.38 27.39 4.45
CA TYR A 331 -50.98 27.44 4.05
C TYR A 331 -50.08 27.87 5.21
N LEU A 332 -50.43 28.89 5.99
CA LEU A 332 -49.70 29.34 7.17
C LEU A 332 -49.60 28.22 8.23
N ALA A 333 -50.73 27.59 8.54
CA ALA A 333 -50.77 26.50 9.52
C ALA A 333 -49.94 25.30 9.07
N TYR A 334 -49.98 24.97 7.79
CA TYR A 334 -49.14 23.91 7.22
C TYR A 334 -47.66 24.31 7.24
N GLY A 335 -47.29 25.50 6.76
CA GLY A 335 -45.91 26.00 6.71
C GLY A 335 -45.27 26.04 8.10
N THR A 336 -46.01 26.58 9.11
CA THR A 336 -45.52 26.59 10.50
C THR A 336 -45.21 25.18 11.01
N ARG A 337 -46.16 24.24 10.82
CA ARG A 337 -45.93 22.84 11.24
C ARG A 337 -44.72 22.21 10.55
N GLN A 338 -44.50 22.49 9.25
CA GLN A 338 -43.35 22.00 8.55
C GLN A 338 -42.03 22.58 9.09
N LEU A 339 -41.97 23.91 9.30
CA LEU A 339 -40.79 24.55 9.88
C LEU A 339 -40.50 24.03 11.29
N ASP A 340 -41.51 23.87 12.13
CA ASP A 340 -41.35 23.34 13.50
C ASP A 340 -40.85 21.88 13.47
N SER A 341 -41.33 21.07 12.53
CA SER A 341 -40.84 19.71 12.32
C SER A 341 -39.39 19.68 11.87
N LEU A 342 -39.00 20.54 10.92
CA LEU A 342 -37.64 20.64 10.42
C LEU A 342 -36.67 21.14 11.49
N ARG A 343 -37.07 22.07 12.33
CA ARG A 343 -36.28 22.60 13.46
C ARG A 343 -35.92 21.57 14.51
N GLN A 344 -36.64 20.45 14.57
CA GLN A 344 -36.31 19.35 15.48
C GLN A 344 -35.18 18.47 14.95
N ILE A 345 -34.78 18.65 13.71
CA ILE A 345 -33.75 17.85 13.05
C ILE A 345 -32.44 18.64 13.03
N HIS A 346 -31.37 18.07 13.61
CA HIS A 346 -30.04 18.68 13.66
C HIS A 346 -29.01 17.66 13.22
N THR A 347 -28.94 17.40 11.91
CA THR A 347 -28.02 16.40 11.37
C THR A 347 -26.62 16.98 11.21
N ASN A 348 -25.63 16.35 11.83
CA ASN A 348 -24.23 16.64 11.60
C ASN A 348 -23.68 15.68 10.52
N TRP A 349 -23.72 16.12 9.27
CA TRP A 349 -23.30 15.30 8.13
C TRP A 349 -21.83 14.89 8.15
N TRP A 350 -20.95 15.73 8.74
CA TRP A 350 -19.56 15.32 8.97
C TRP A 350 -19.48 14.11 9.88
N HIS A 351 -20.28 14.10 10.93
CA HIS A 351 -20.34 12.97 11.86
C HIS A 351 -20.93 11.72 11.23
N ASP A 352 -21.94 11.88 10.38
CA ASP A 352 -22.72 10.77 9.84
C ASP A 352 -22.10 10.13 8.61
N LEU A 353 -21.41 10.92 7.77
CA LEU A 353 -20.77 10.43 6.54
C LEU A 353 -19.33 9.98 6.76
N ILE A 354 -18.59 10.68 7.62
CA ILE A 354 -17.18 10.40 7.87
C ILE A 354 -17.06 9.56 9.15
N ARG A 355 -16.67 8.30 9.02
CA ARG A 355 -16.60 7.34 10.13
C ARG A 355 -15.16 6.97 10.47
N PRO A 356 -14.84 6.67 11.75
CA PRO A 356 -13.61 5.99 12.07
C PRO A 356 -13.60 4.60 11.43
N ASN A 357 -12.44 4.14 11.02
CA ASN A 357 -12.31 2.83 10.39
C ASN A 357 -11.05 2.09 10.83
N SER A 358 -10.98 0.80 10.53
CA SER A 358 -9.89 -0.06 10.94
C SER A 358 -9.02 -0.49 9.75
N TYR A 359 -7.76 -0.71 10.05
CA TYR A 359 -6.77 -1.31 9.19
C TYR A 359 -6.17 -2.53 9.87
N GLN A 360 -5.95 -3.60 9.11
CA GLN A 360 -5.19 -4.76 9.55
C GLN A 360 -4.39 -5.34 8.39
N SER A 361 -3.18 -5.82 8.70
CA SER A 361 -2.29 -6.49 7.77
C SER A 361 -1.53 -7.60 8.48
N HIS A 362 -1.47 -8.76 7.86
CA HIS A 362 -0.76 -9.93 8.35
C HIS A 362 0.19 -10.40 7.25
N ASN A 363 1.47 -10.39 7.53
CA ASN A 363 2.52 -10.79 6.61
C ASN A 363 3.35 -11.93 7.19
N LEU A 364 3.37 -13.05 6.49
CA LEU A 364 4.23 -14.19 6.79
C LEU A 364 5.32 -14.27 5.73
N SER A 365 6.58 -14.28 6.13
CA SER A 365 7.70 -14.45 5.20
C SER A 365 8.69 -15.49 5.66
N LEU A 366 9.22 -16.23 4.70
CA LEU A 366 10.20 -17.29 4.83
C LEU A 366 11.42 -16.92 3.98
N ARG A 367 12.60 -17.02 4.54
CA ARG A 367 13.85 -16.83 3.78
C ARG A 367 14.92 -17.78 4.28
N GLY A 368 15.78 -18.22 3.37
CA GLY A 368 16.89 -19.11 3.70
C GLY A 368 17.63 -19.56 2.46
N GLY A 369 18.52 -20.51 2.61
CA GLY A 369 19.22 -21.15 1.50
C GLY A 369 20.67 -21.48 1.79
N SER A 370 21.33 -22.04 0.79
CA SER A 370 22.76 -22.32 0.77
C SER A 370 23.56 -21.11 0.27
N GLN A 371 24.86 -21.30 0.05
CA GLN A 371 25.70 -20.30 -0.60
C GLN A 371 25.33 -20.13 -2.09
N ASP A 372 24.85 -21.19 -2.73
CA ASP A 372 24.55 -21.22 -4.15
C ASP A 372 23.09 -20.92 -4.47
N VAL A 373 22.17 -21.34 -3.60
CA VAL A 373 20.73 -21.16 -3.83
C VAL A 373 20.10 -20.50 -2.61
N THR A 374 19.40 -19.39 -2.81
CA THR A 374 18.65 -18.73 -1.74
C THR A 374 17.22 -18.45 -2.18
N TYR A 375 16.31 -18.48 -1.23
CA TYR A 375 14.89 -18.26 -1.49
C TYR A 375 14.27 -17.26 -0.52
N TYR A 376 13.27 -16.56 -1.03
CA TYR A 376 12.37 -15.72 -0.26
C TYR A 376 10.93 -16.01 -0.70
N VAL A 377 10.03 -16.25 0.25
CA VAL A 377 8.60 -16.42 0.02
C VAL A 377 7.86 -15.56 1.03
N SER A 378 6.89 -14.80 0.59
CA SER A 378 6.07 -13.96 1.45
C SER A 378 4.61 -14.02 1.01
N GLY A 379 3.70 -14.14 2.00
CA GLY A 379 2.26 -14.02 1.83
C GLY A 379 1.73 -12.90 2.73
N ASN A 380 0.97 -11.97 2.16
CA ASN A 380 0.34 -10.89 2.91
C ASN A 380 -1.17 -10.90 2.69
N PHE A 381 -1.91 -10.78 3.78
CA PHE A 381 -3.33 -10.45 3.78
C PHE A 381 -3.52 -9.10 4.46
N SER A 382 -4.26 -8.21 3.81
CA SER A 382 -4.58 -6.89 4.37
C SER A 382 -6.02 -6.49 4.10
N ARG A 383 -6.59 -5.77 5.06
CA ARG A 383 -7.91 -5.16 4.97
C ARG A 383 -7.86 -3.75 5.51
N GLN A 384 -8.43 -2.82 4.79
CA GLN A 384 -8.59 -1.43 5.20
C GLN A 384 -10.00 -0.97 4.87
N GLY A 385 -10.66 -0.33 5.80
CA GLY A 385 -11.86 0.43 5.53
C GLY A 385 -11.54 1.87 5.17
N GLY A 386 -12.37 2.48 4.31
CA GLY A 386 -12.37 3.91 4.08
C GLY A 386 -13.19 4.65 5.15
N GLN A 387 -13.04 5.96 5.21
CA GLN A 387 -13.85 6.79 6.12
C GLN A 387 -15.32 6.91 5.69
N LEU A 388 -15.61 6.58 4.44
CA LEU A 388 -16.97 6.56 3.92
C LEU A 388 -17.62 5.21 4.13
N GLU A 389 -18.93 5.21 4.39
CA GLU A 389 -19.71 3.98 4.54
C GLU A 389 -19.66 3.12 3.28
N GLY A 390 -19.41 1.81 3.46
CA GLY A 390 -19.34 0.86 2.33
C GLY A 390 -18.05 0.90 1.52
N ASN A 391 -17.11 1.80 1.82
CA ASN A 391 -15.80 1.82 1.18
C ASN A 391 -14.83 0.92 1.95
N ASP A 392 -14.39 -0.18 1.34
CA ASP A 392 -13.39 -1.08 1.89
C ASP A 392 -12.53 -1.74 0.81
N ILE A 393 -11.31 -2.07 1.17
CA ILE A 393 -10.39 -2.85 0.35
C ILE A 393 -9.89 -4.07 1.11
N LYS A 394 -9.89 -5.22 0.44
CA LYS A 394 -9.26 -6.46 0.88
C LYS A 394 -8.24 -6.86 -0.15
N ARG A 395 -7.04 -7.21 0.30
CA ARG A 395 -5.93 -7.58 -0.58
C ARG A 395 -5.22 -8.81 -0.06
N PHE A 396 -4.87 -9.68 -0.98
CA PHE A 396 -3.96 -10.80 -0.74
C PHE A 396 -2.82 -10.70 -1.75
N THR A 397 -1.57 -10.83 -1.30
CA THR A 397 -0.39 -10.85 -2.18
C THR A 397 0.51 -12.01 -1.82
N LEU A 398 1.12 -12.60 -2.85
CA LEU A 398 2.12 -13.64 -2.75
C LEU A 398 3.36 -13.20 -3.52
N THR A 399 4.52 -13.23 -2.90
CA THR A 399 5.80 -12.88 -3.51
C THR A 399 6.78 -14.02 -3.29
N ASN A 400 7.46 -14.42 -4.35
CA ASN A 400 8.50 -15.44 -4.29
C ASN A 400 9.73 -14.93 -5.04
N SER A 401 10.92 -15.20 -4.53
CA SER A 401 12.17 -15.10 -5.28
C SER A 401 13.05 -16.32 -5.01
N LEU A 402 13.61 -16.86 -6.09
CA LEU A 402 14.60 -17.92 -6.07
C LEU A 402 15.84 -17.42 -6.78
N ASP A 403 16.93 -17.38 -6.06
CA ASP A 403 18.21 -16.86 -6.54
C ASP A 403 19.23 -17.99 -6.59
N TRP A 404 19.88 -18.13 -7.73
CA TRP A 404 20.95 -19.10 -7.94
C TRP A 404 22.23 -18.38 -8.29
N GLN A 405 23.30 -18.68 -7.53
CA GLN A 405 24.64 -18.17 -7.72
C GLN A 405 25.54 -19.30 -8.20
N SER A 406 26.27 -19.09 -9.31
CA SER A 406 27.24 -20.02 -9.81
C SER A 406 28.60 -19.34 -10.08
N ARG A 407 29.57 -20.09 -10.51
CA ARG A 407 30.88 -19.54 -10.96
C ARG A 407 30.73 -18.63 -12.18
N LEU A 408 29.76 -18.93 -13.05
CA LEU A 408 29.49 -18.16 -14.26
C LEU A 408 28.67 -16.89 -14.00
N GLY A 409 28.04 -16.78 -12.83
CA GLY A 409 27.26 -15.61 -12.49
C GLY A 409 26.04 -15.93 -11.65
N PHE A 410 25.04 -15.09 -11.77
CA PHE A 410 23.83 -15.05 -10.95
C PHE A 410 22.57 -15.14 -11.81
N VAL A 411 21.61 -15.97 -11.40
CA VAL A 411 20.28 -16.07 -12.02
C VAL A 411 19.22 -15.93 -10.92
N SER A 412 18.19 -15.16 -11.18
CA SER A 412 17.07 -14.94 -10.25
C SER A 412 15.74 -15.13 -10.94
N LEU A 413 14.87 -15.93 -10.35
CA LEU A 413 13.47 -16.09 -10.72
C LEU A 413 12.60 -15.42 -9.68
N GLY A 414 11.77 -14.47 -10.09
CA GLY A 414 10.78 -13.82 -9.25
C GLY A 414 9.36 -14.15 -9.72
N LEU A 415 8.46 -14.49 -8.79
CA LEU A 415 7.05 -14.68 -9.05
C LEU A 415 6.24 -13.81 -8.07
N THR A 416 5.22 -13.15 -8.61
CA THR A 416 4.28 -12.33 -7.80
C THR A 416 2.86 -12.68 -8.17
N GLY A 417 2.00 -12.82 -7.16
CA GLY A 417 0.57 -13.01 -7.33
C GLY A 417 -0.18 -12.01 -6.46
N GLY A 418 -1.32 -11.53 -6.93
CA GLY A 418 -2.14 -10.60 -6.18
C GLY A 418 -3.62 -10.78 -6.44
N TYR A 419 -4.41 -10.54 -5.42
CA TYR A 419 -5.86 -10.42 -5.48
C TYR A 419 -6.27 -9.22 -4.65
N ALA A 420 -7.05 -8.31 -5.22
CA ALA A 420 -7.66 -7.21 -4.48
C ALA A 420 -9.14 -7.10 -4.82
N LYS A 421 -9.96 -6.78 -3.82
CA LYS A 421 -11.35 -6.39 -4.00
C LYS A 421 -11.60 -5.08 -3.28
N THR A 422 -12.05 -4.09 -4.02
CA THR A 422 -12.39 -2.76 -3.51
C THR A 422 -13.89 -2.57 -3.69
N ASN A 423 -14.57 -2.20 -2.63
CA ASN A 423 -15.94 -1.72 -2.67
C ASN A 423 -15.91 -0.19 -2.56
N SER A 424 -16.68 0.48 -3.40
CA SER A 424 -16.83 1.94 -3.38
C SER A 424 -18.31 2.29 -3.43
N PRO A 425 -18.80 3.12 -2.51
CA PRO A 425 -20.20 3.54 -2.51
C PRO A 425 -20.48 4.68 -3.50
N ASN A 426 -19.45 5.20 -4.17
CA ASN A 426 -19.59 6.43 -4.93
C ASN A 426 -20.17 6.22 -6.32
N SER A 427 -21.08 7.09 -6.71
CA SER A 427 -21.45 7.28 -8.10
C SER A 427 -20.38 8.13 -8.81
N SER A 428 -20.37 8.12 -10.14
CA SER A 428 -19.45 8.96 -10.94
C SER A 428 -19.72 10.47 -10.80
N ASP A 429 -20.86 10.86 -10.23
CA ASP A 429 -21.38 12.22 -10.34
C ASP A 429 -21.03 13.13 -9.15
N PHE A 430 -20.54 12.60 -8.02
CA PHE A 430 -20.20 13.42 -6.85
C PHE A 430 -19.26 12.72 -5.86
N SER A 431 -18.52 13.54 -5.09
CA SER A 431 -17.71 13.10 -3.96
C SER A 431 -18.52 13.14 -2.66
N PRO A 432 -18.51 12.08 -1.84
CA PRO A 432 -19.14 12.12 -0.52
C PRO A 432 -18.57 13.20 0.41
N GLU A 433 -17.30 13.55 0.26
CA GLU A 433 -16.72 14.67 1.01
C GLU A 433 -17.37 16.00 0.63
N GLN A 434 -17.73 16.19 -0.66
CA GLN A 434 -18.48 17.35 -1.11
C GLN A 434 -19.88 17.38 -0.52
N LEU A 435 -20.53 16.21 -0.40
CA LEU A 435 -21.89 16.13 0.18
C LEU A 435 -21.96 16.61 1.63
N VAL A 436 -20.90 16.45 2.41
CA VAL A 436 -20.86 16.96 3.80
C VAL A 436 -21.16 18.46 3.85
N TYR A 437 -20.72 19.22 2.83
CA TYR A 437 -20.88 20.67 2.76
C TYR A 437 -22.14 21.11 2.01
N GLU A 438 -22.75 20.21 1.24
CA GLU A 438 -23.91 20.54 0.40
C GLU A 438 -25.25 20.09 1.00
N LEU A 439 -25.24 19.06 1.89
CA LEU A 439 -26.45 18.56 2.53
C LEU A 439 -26.97 19.50 3.61
N ASN A 440 -28.30 19.58 3.72
CA ASN A 440 -28.94 20.46 4.68
C ASN A 440 -29.03 19.81 6.06
N PRO A 441 -28.83 20.58 7.15
CA PRO A 441 -28.88 20.04 8.52
C PRO A 441 -30.26 19.57 8.95
N TYR A 442 -31.33 20.01 8.28
CA TYR A 442 -32.71 19.54 8.51
C TYR A 442 -33.07 18.28 7.70
N GLU A 443 -32.13 17.66 7.00
CA GLU A 443 -32.31 16.39 6.31
C GLU A 443 -31.71 15.25 7.13
N THR A 444 -32.27 14.05 7.04
CA THR A 444 -31.77 12.87 7.75
C THR A 444 -31.36 11.76 6.80
N LYS A 445 -30.49 10.89 7.27
CA LYS A 445 -30.01 9.72 6.55
C LYS A 445 -31.12 8.70 6.24
N SER A 446 -32.05 8.54 7.17
CA SER A 446 -33.18 7.60 7.07
C SER A 446 -34.36 8.16 6.30
N SER A 447 -34.44 9.47 6.18
CA SER A 447 -35.57 10.18 5.59
C SER A 447 -35.05 11.37 4.79
N PRO A 448 -34.32 11.16 3.70
CA PRO A 448 -33.77 12.25 2.90
C PRO A 448 -34.93 13.09 2.38
N GLN A 449 -34.97 14.34 2.80
CA GLN A 449 -35.96 15.28 2.32
C GLN A 449 -35.67 15.63 0.87
N LEU A 450 -36.71 15.80 0.08
CA LEU A 450 -36.60 16.07 -1.35
C LEU A 450 -36.43 17.56 -1.67
N PHE A 451 -36.14 18.39 -0.67
CA PHE A 451 -36.06 19.85 -0.83
C PHE A 451 -34.77 20.31 -1.53
N SER A 452 -33.71 19.52 -1.44
CA SER A 452 -32.46 19.91 -2.04
C SER A 452 -31.91 18.85 -3.01
N TYR A 453 -31.17 19.30 -4.00
CA TYR A 453 -30.46 18.42 -4.91
C TYR A 453 -29.41 17.53 -4.22
N PRO A 454 -28.61 18.04 -3.25
CA PRO A 454 -27.68 17.22 -2.49
C PRO A 454 -28.34 16.09 -1.70
N GLY A 455 -29.47 16.34 -1.04
CA GLY A 455 -30.20 15.32 -0.31
C GLY A 455 -30.68 14.17 -1.20
N ARG A 456 -31.11 14.47 -2.40
CA ARG A 456 -31.49 13.46 -3.40
C ARG A 456 -30.29 12.63 -3.86
N LYS A 457 -29.13 13.25 -4.07
CA LYS A 457 -27.87 12.54 -4.39
C LYS A 457 -27.45 11.62 -3.25
N TYR A 458 -27.63 12.05 -2.01
CA TYR A 458 -27.31 11.21 -0.87
C TYR A 458 -28.15 9.92 -0.84
N SER A 459 -29.39 9.97 -1.28
CA SER A 459 -30.24 8.77 -1.38
C SER A 459 -29.64 7.71 -2.34
N ASP A 460 -28.84 8.12 -3.30
CA ASP A 460 -28.14 7.21 -4.23
C ASP A 460 -27.03 6.41 -3.54
N LEU A 461 -26.45 6.94 -2.45
CA LEU A 461 -25.43 6.27 -1.65
C LEU A 461 -26.01 5.28 -0.64
N THR A 462 -27.26 5.48 -0.23
CA THR A 462 -27.91 4.63 0.74
C THR A 462 -28.70 3.53 0.05
N GLY A 463 -28.56 2.31 0.52
CA GLY A 463 -29.35 1.19 0.09
C GLY A 463 -28.75 0.37 -1.05
N GLN A 464 -29.24 0.53 -2.26
CA GLN A 464 -29.04 -0.45 -3.35
C GLN A 464 -27.88 -0.12 -4.31
N PHE A 465 -27.29 1.06 -4.22
CA PHE A 465 -26.13 1.40 -5.05
C PHE A 465 -24.95 0.52 -4.70
N ARG A 466 -24.34 -0.11 -5.71
CA ARG A 466 -23.17 -0.99 -5.56
C ARG A 466 -22.14 -0.66 -6.62
N ARG A 467 -20.92 -0.51 -6.20
CA ARG A 467 -19.75 -0.45 -7.09
C ARG A 467 -18.63 -1.24 -6.45
N TRP A 468 -18.10 -2.18 -7.20
CA TRP A 468 -16.91 -2.90 -6.77
C TRP A 468 -15.95 -3.10 -7.93
N THR A 469 -14.68 -3.21 -7.58
CA THR A 469 -13.60 -3.57 -8.51
C THR A 469 -12.83 -4.75 -7.91
N LYS A 470 -12.55 -5.73 -8.73
CA LYS A 470 -11.76 -6.90 -8.39
C LYS A 470 -10.56 -6.94 -9.32
N GLU A 471 -9.38 -7.06 -8.74
CA GLU A 471 -8.12 -7.17 -9.45
C GLU A 471 -7.49 -8.53 -9.17
N VAL A 472 -7.05 -9.21 -10.23
CA VAL A 472 -6.21 -10.40 -10.16
C VAL A 472 -4.94 -10.09 -10.93
N ARG A 473 -3.80 -10.34 -10.31
CA ARG A 473 -2.49 -10.08 -10.90
C ARG A 473 -1.61 -11.30 -10.83
N PHE A 474 -0.84 -11.50 -11.89
CA PHE A 474 0.27 -12.43 -11.94
C PHE A 474 1.47 -11.77 -12.60
N GLY A 475 2.64 -11.88 -11.98
CA GLY A 475 3.89 -11.37 -12.52
C GLY A 475 4.99 -12.41 -12.41
N ALA A 476 5.82 -12.50 -13.45
CA ALA A 476 7.02 -13.31 -13.46
C ALA A 476 8.21 -12.48 -13.93
N SER A 477 9.38 -12.73 -13.38
CA SER A 477 10.62 -12.12 -13.81
C SER A 477 11.75 -13.14 -13.77
N LEU A 478 12.57 -13.16 -14.83
CA LEU A 478 13.80 -13.91 -14.89
C LEU A 478 14.92 -12.91 -15.13
N SER A 479 15.89 -12.87 -14.25
CA SER A 479 17.06 -12.02 -14.42
C SER A 479 18.34 -12.84 -14.33
N ALA A 480 19.31 -12.54 -15.19
CA ALA A 480 20.59 -13.21 -15.22
C ALA A 480 21.71 -12.17 -15.37
N ASN A 481 22.79 -12.38 -14.64
CA ASN A 481 24.04 -11.67 -14.82
C ASN A 481 25.15 -12.71 -14.94
N LEU A 482 25.67 -12.91 -16.14
CA LEU A 482 26.60 -13.95 -16.46
C LEU A 482 27.95 -13.35 -16.88
N ARG A 483 29.03 -13.98 -16.46
CA ARG A 483 30.42 -13.64 -16.84
C ARG A 483 31.08 -14.87 -17.45
N PRO A 484 30.82 -15.15 -18.76
CA PRO A 484 31.26 -16.37 -19.40
C PRO A 484 32.78 -16.48 -19.49
N PHE A 485 33.48 -15.35 -19.65
CA PHE A 485 34.93 -15.25 -19.65
C PHE A 485 35.37 -13.86 -19.16
N GLU A 486 36.68 -13.71 -18.94
CA GLU A 486 37.26 -12.46 -18.44
C GLU A 486 36.93 -11.26 -19.35
N GLY A 487 36.46 -10.19 -18.75
CA GLY A 487 36.07 -8.98 -19.45
C GLY A 487 34.66 -8.99 -20.05
N MET A 488 33.99 -10.13 -20.17
CA MET A 488 32.62 -10.22 -20.72
C MET A 488 31.58 -10.31 -19.63
N GLN A 489 30.56 -9.45 -19.71
CA GLN A 489 29.37 -9.47 -18.87
C GLN A 489 28.13 -9.49 -19.75
N LEU A 490 27.22 -10.41 -19.45
CA LEU A 490 25.90 -10.53 -20.07
C LEU A 490 24.84 -10.31 -19.00
N ASP A 491 24.04 -9.29 -19.18
CA ASP A 491 22.90 -8.98 -18.33
C ASP A 491 21.62 -9.24 -19.11
N ALA A 492 20.67 -9.96 -18.51
CA ALA A 492 19.37 -10.21 -19.10
C ALA A 492 18.28 -10.01 -18.05
N VAL A 493 17.21 -9.33 -18.42
CA VAL A 493 15.98 -9.23 -17.62
C VAL A 493 14.80 -9.51 -18.53
N LEU A 494 14.06 -10.57 -18.21
CA LEU A 494 12.80 -10.91 -18.85
C LEU A 494 11.69 -10.70 -17.84
N GLY A 495 10.64 -10.02 -18.23
CA GLY A 495 9.52 -9.71 -17.36
C GLY A 495 8.17 -9.98 -18.04
N LEU A 496 7.25 -10.56 -17.29
CA LEU A 496 5.86 -10.73 -17.65
C LEU A 496 4.99 -10.16 -16.53
N ASP A 497 3.96 -9.41 -16.89
CA ASP A 497 2.97 -8.88 -15.96
C ASP A 497 1.58 -8.99 -16.58
N TYR A 498 0.67 -9.66 -15.90
CA TYR A 498 -0.72 -9.85 -16.31
C TYR A 498 -1.63 -9.31 -15.22
N VAL A 499 -2.52 -8.40 -15.60
CA VAL A 499 -3.52 -7.81 -14.71
C VAL A 499 -4.90 -7.97 -15.31
N LEU A 500 -5.80 -8.54 -14.54
CA LEU A 500 -7.21 -8.61 -14.84
C LEU A 500 -7.98 -7.75 -13.85
N ASN A 501 -8.67 -6.73 -14.33
CA ASN A 501 -9.59 -5.91 -13.57
C ASN A 501 -11.03 -6.20 -14.00
N GLU A 502 -11.86 -6.58 -13.06
CA GLU A 502 -13.31 -6.73 -13.24
C GLU A 502 -13.99 -5.67 -12.38
N SER A 503 -14.96 -4.96 -12.94
CA SER A 503 -15.75 -3.95 -12.24
C SER A 503 -17.24 -4.15 -12.50
N GLU A 504 -18.03 -3.85 -11.50
CA GLU A 504 -19.48 -3.83 -11.60
C GLU A 504 -20.01 -2.59 -10.89
N GLN A 505 -20.89 -1.88 -11.53
CA GLN A 505 -21.62 -0.77 -10.96
C GLN A 505 -23.11 -0.99 -11.18
N ILE A 506 -23.91 -0.89 -10.13
CA ILE A 506 -25.36 -0.98 -10.14
C ILE A 506 -25.91 0.32 -9.58
N THR A 507 -26.74 0.99 -10.39
CA THR A 507 -27.51 2.18 -9.98
C THR A 507 -28.99 1.79 -10.01
N PRO A 508 -29.70 1.85 -8.87
CA PRO A 508 -31.11 1.44 -8.82
C PRO A 508 -32.00 2.39 -9.63
N ALA A 509 -33.12 1.88 -10.12
CA ALA A 509 -34.11 2.67 -10.87
C ALA A 509 -34.71 3.84 -10.06
N THR A 510 -34.64 3.73 -8.74
CA THR A 510 -35.09 4.77 -7.77
C THR A 510 -34.05 5.84 -7.49
N ALA A 511 -32.81 5.67 -7.97
CA ALA A 511 -31.76 6.65 -7.79
C ALA A 511 -32.13 8.00 -8.42
N TYR A 512 -31.74 9.08 -7.74
CA TYR A 512 -32.05 10.42 -8.22
C TYR A 512 -31.50 10.67 -9.64
N SER A 513 -30.30 10.22 -9.93
CA SER A 513 -29.68 10.33 -11.26
C SER A 513 -30.54 9.68 -12.36
N GLU A 514 -31.14 8.54 -12.05
CA GLU A 514 -32.01 7.82 -12.98
C GLU A 514 -33.41 8.47 -13.07
N VAL A 515 -33.98 8.88 -11.93
CA VAL A 515 -35.29 9.53 -11.91
C VAL A 515 -35.31 10.87 -12.60
N ALA A 516 -34.24 11.66 -12.41
CA ALA A 516 -34.13 13.02 -12.96
C ALA A 516 -33.80 13.06 -14.48
N ARG A 517 -33.14 12.03 -15.00
CA ARG A 517 -32.58 12.06 -16.36
C ARG A 517 -33.24 11.11 -17.35
N ARG A 518 -34.03 10.10 -16.87
CA ARG A 518 -34.50 8.99 -17.70
C ARG A 518 -36.00 8.77 -17.61
N ARG A 519 -36.57 8.30 -18.70
CA ARG A 519 -37.95 7.82 -18.72
C ARG A 519 -38.11 6.61 -17.78
N PRO A 520 -39.28 6.38 -17.18
CA PRO A 520 -39.48 5.29 -16.20
C PRO A 520 -39.00 3.91 -16.67
N ILE A 521 -39.18 3.59 -17.94
CA ILE A 521 -38.79 2.30 -18.53
C ILE A 521 -37.28 2.13 -18.69
N GLU A 522 -36.53 3.25 -18.74
CA GLU A 522 -35.08 3.26 -18.92
C GLU A 522 -34.31 3.42 -17.60
N ARG A 523 -35.03 3.52 -16.48
CA ARG A 523 -34.42 3.74 -15.16
C ARG A 523 -33.76 2.46 -14.66
N GLY A 524 -32.67 2.65 -13.97
CA GLY A 524 -31.81 1.58 -13.47
C GLY A 524 -30.70 1.26 -14.46
N MET A 525 -29.48 1.26 -13.95
CA MET A 525 -28.27 1.02 -14.75
C MET A 525 -27.46 -0.11 -14.14
N ILE A 526 -26.96 -0.97 -14.99
CA ILE A 526 -25.88 -1.89 -14.67
C ILE A 526 -24.73 -1.65 -15.64
N SER A 527 -23.53 -1.49 -15.12
CA SER A 527 -22.31 -1.39 -15.92
C SER A 527 -21.34 -2.46 -15.47
N VAL A 528 -20.88 -3.28 -16.39
CA VAL A 528 -19.89 -4.32 -16.14
C VAL A 528 -18.68 -4.02 -17.01
N GLY A 529 -17.52 -3.92 -16.37
CA GLY A 529 -16.24 -3.68 -17.03
C GLY A 529 -15.29 -4.86 -16.81
N LYS A 530 -14.55 -5.19 -17.86
CA LYS A 530 -13.43 -6.13 -17.79
C LYS A 530 -12.26 -5.55 -18.56
N ASN A 531 -11.18 -5.25 -17.85
CA ASN A 531 -9.92 -4.79 -18.42
C ASN A 531 -8.84 -5.83 -18.19
N THR A 532 -8.14 -6.19 -19.24
CA THR A 532 -7.02 -7.13 -19.21
C THR A 532 -5.79 -6.41 -19.75
N ASP A 533 -4.75 -6.31 -18.95
CA ASP A 533 -3.46 -5.75 -19.33
C ASP A 533 -2.40 -6.85 -19.31
N PHE A 534 -1.77 -7.07 -20.44
CA PHE A 534 -0.67 -8.01 -20.61
C PHE A 534 0.58 -7.24 -21.01
N ASN A 535 1.63 -7.34 -20.20
CA ASN A 535 2.91 -6.69 -20.45
C ASN A 535 4.02 -7.75 -20.53
N TYR A 536 4.84 -7.64 -21.54
CA TYR A 536 6.06 -8.42 -21.68
C TYR A 536 7.22 -7.48 -21.93
N SER A 537 8.33 -7.68 -21.22
CA SER A 537 9.55 -6.89 -21.39
C SER A 537 10.78 -7.78 -21.43
N ALA A 538 11.73 -7.43 -22.29
CA ALA A 538 13.04 -8.05 -22.34
C ALA A 538 14.10 -6.95 -22.46
N ASN A 539 15.08 -6.97 -21.57
CA ASN A 539 16.27 -6.15 -21.63
C ASN A 539 17.48 -7.07 -21.67
N LEU A 540 18.29 -6.93 -22.69
CA LEU A 540 19.52 -7.69 -22.88
C LEU A 540 20.68 -6.73 -23.06
N ARG A 541 21.74 -6.91 -22.30
CA ARG A 541 22.97 -6.12 -22.39
C ARG A 541 24.17 -7.04 -22.43
N ALA A 542 25.08 -6.75 -23.35
CA ALA A 542 26.40 -7.36 -23.43
C ALA A 542 27.45 -6.28 -23.25
N THR A 543 28.35 -6.43 -22.30
CA THR A 543 29.45 -5.51 -22.05
C THR A 543 30.75 -6.27 -22.09
N TYR A 544 31.69 -5.77 -22.88
CA TYR A 544 33.06 -6.26 -22.89
C TYR A 544 34.00 -5.16 -22.44
N GLN A 545 34.75 -5.40 -21.39
CA GLN A 545 35.73 -4.47 -20.85
C GLN A 545 37.09 -5.15 -20.71
N ARG A 546 38.13 -4.53 -21.24
CA ARG A 546 39.48 -5.03 -21.13
C ARG A 546 40.49 -3.91 -21.06
N LEU A 547 41.43 -4.05 -20.13
CA LEU A 547 42.59 -3.20 -20.03
C LEU A 547 43.73 -3.79 -20.89
N PHE A 548 44.15 -3.03 -21.90
CA PHE A 548 45.26 -3.41 -22.80
C PHE A 548 46.54 -2.67 -22.38
N ALA A 549 47.64 -3.41 -22.32
CA ALA A 549 48.96 -2.85 -22.00
C ALA A 549 49.00 -1.97 -20.74
N GLU A 550 48.14 -2.26 -19.76
CA GLU A 550 48.00 -1.51 -18.47
C GLU A 550 47.73 0.00 -18.64
N LYS A 551 47.42 0.47 -19.85
CA LYS A 551 47.26 1.89 -20.18
C LYS A 551 45.95 2.21 -20.91
N HIS A 552 45.40 1.25 -21.63
CA HIS A 552 44.21 1.49 -22.47
C HIS A 552 43.04 0.67 -21.98
N ASP A 553 42.05 1.34 -21.39
CA ASP A 553 40.77 0.73 -20.97
C ASP A 553 39.78 0.81 -22.13
N LEU A 554 39.44 -0.35 -22.70
CA LEU A 554 38.40 -0.47 -23.73
C LEU A 554 37.15 -1.03 -23.11
N SER A 555 36.02 -0.28 -23.21
CA SER A 555 34.70 -0.73 -22.82
C SER A 555 33.72 -0.60 -23.99
N ILE A 556 33.15 -1.72 -24.39
CA ILE A 556 32.15 -1.80 -25.46
C ILE A 556 30.88 -2.38 -24.85
N SER A 557 29.75 -1.72 -25.03
CA SER A 557 28.44 -2.20 -24.57
C SER A 557 27.42 -2.18 -25.71
N ALA A 558 26.69 -3.28 -25.85
CA ALA A 558 25.50 -3.37 -26.69
C ALA A 558 24.28 -3.62 -25.78
N ASN A 559 23.22 -2.90 -26.03
CA ASN A 559 21.97 -3.01 -25.27
C ASN A 559 20.78 -3.12 -26.23
N THR A 560 19.85 -4.00 -25.92
CA THR A 560 18.57 -4.09 -26.64
C THR A 560 17.44 -4.21 -25.64
N ASP A 561 16.39 -3.41 -25.88
CA ASP A 561 15.18 -3.40 -25.09
C ASP A 561 14.00 -3.74 -25.97
N TYR A 562 13.21 -4.68 -25.53
CA TYR A 562 11.94 -5.02 -26.14
C TYR A 562 10.83 -4.87 -25.12
N TYR A 563 9.75 -4.22 -25.52
CA TYR A 563 8.58 -4.04 -24.69
C TYR A 563 7.31 -4.21 -25.51
N TYR A 564 6.44 -5.08 -25.04
CA TYR A 564 5.12 -5.31 -25.60
C TYR A 564 4.06 -5.07 -24.52
N ASN A 565 3.02 -4.35 -24.89
CA ASN A 565 1.85 -4.12 -24.04
C ASN A 565 0.59 -4.36 -24.87
N GLU A 566 -0.31 -5.16 -24.34
CA GLU A 566 -1.63 -5.38 -24.89
C GLU A 566 -2.67 -5.12 -23.81
N GLY A 567 -3.54 -4.14 -24.05
CA GLY A 567 -4.70 -3.83 -23.24
C GLY A 567 -5.99 -4.22 -23.98
N ARG A 568 -6.89 -4.94 -23.31
CA ARG A 568 -8.22 -5.25 -23.82
C ARG A 568 -9.25 -4.77 -22.82
N LEU A 569 -10.10 -3.85 -23.27
CA LEU A 569 -11.21 -3.31 -22.50
C LEU A 569 -12.54 -3.78 -23.08
N LEU A 570 -13.33 -4.41 -22.23
CA LEU A 570 -14.75 -4.67 -22.49
C LEU A 570 -15.55 -3.89 -21.45
N SER A 571 -16.46 -3.06 -21.91
CA SER A 571 -17.41 -2.36 -21.05
C SER A 571 -18.80 -2.49 -21.63
N VAL A 572 -19.75 -2.95 -20.83
CA VAL A 572 -21.15 -3.10 -21.20
C VAL A 572 -21.97 -2.35 -20.17
N THR A 573 -22.80 -1.42 -20.65
CA THR A 573 -23.74 -0.69 -19.80
C THR A 573 -25.15 -0.92 -20.31
N GLY A 574 -26.01 -1.38 -19.42
CA GLY A 574 -27.43 -1.63 -19.70
C GLY A 574 -28.32 -0.76 -18.83
N HIS A 575 -29.45 -0.31 -19.38
CA HIS A 575 -30.46 0.48 -18.70
C HIS A 575 -31.80 -0.22 -18.70
N GLY A 576 -32.73 0.21 -17.81
CA GLY A 576 -34.05 -0.38 -17.69
C GLY A 576 -34.09 -1.67 -16.88
N ILE A 577 -33.05 -1.93 -16.06
CA ILE A 577 -32.97 -3.13 -15.23
C ILE A 577 -33.23 -2.78 -13.77
N GLY A 578 -34.23 -3.40 -13.15
CA GLY A 578 -34.43 -3.34 -11.72
C GLY A 578 -33.41 -4.17 -10.97
N LEU A 579 -32.92 -3.67 -9.83
CA LEU A 579 -31.93 -4.40 -9.02
C LEU A 579 -32.44 -5.78 -8.58
N GLN A 580 -33.71 -5.91 -8.23
CA GLN A 580 -34.30 -7.19 -7.83
C GLN A 580 -34.33 -8.19 -9.00
N GLU A 581 -34.63 -7.72 -10.20
CA GLU A 581 -34.62 -8.51 -11.42
C GLU A 581 -33.22 -9.01 -11.76
N TYR A 582 -32.22 -8.17 -11.57
CA TYR A 582 -30.82 -8.56 -11.73
C TYR A 582 -30.39 -9.60 -10.69
N LEU A 583 -30.70 -9.38 -9.41
CA LEU A 583 -30.37 -10.31 -8.33
C LEU A 583 -31.10 -11.66 -8.45
N ALA A 584 -32.29 -11.66 -9.03
CA ALA A 584 -33.08 -12.86 -9.30
C ALA A 584 -32.61 -13.60 -10.58
N GLY A 585 -31.66 -13.03 -11.35
CA GLY A 585 -31.19 -13.61 -12.61
C GLY A 585 -32.25 -13.57 -13.74
N VAL A 586 -33.26 -12.73 -13.61
CA VAL A 586 -34.32 -12.58 -14.61
C VAL A 586 -33.80 -11.68 -15.73
N ASN A 587 -33.60 -12.25 -16.92
CA ASN A 587 -33.29 -11.51 -18.14
C ASN A 587 -34.53 -10.78 -18.67
N LYS A 588 -34.77 -9.58 -18.22
CA LYS A 588 -35.55 -8.63 -19.00
C LYS A 588 -34.63 -8.04 -20.06
N GLY A 589 -35.06 -8.03 -21.31
CA GLY A 589 -34.27 -7.45 -22.41
C GLY A 589 -33.79 -6.04 -22.03
N LEU A 590 -32.53 -5.78 -22.26
CA LEU A 590 -31.93 -4.44 -22.11
C LEU A 590 -32.68 -3.47 -23.01
N THR A 591 -33.12 -2.34 -22.48
CA THR A 591 -33.76 -1.28 -23.26
C THR A 591 -32.74 -0.50 -24.10
N SER A 592 -31.48 -0.45 -23.65
CA SER A 592 -30.33 0.05 -24.41
C SER A 592 -29.06 -0.60 -23.87
N ALA A 593 -28.08 -0.81 -24.74
CA ALA A 593 -26.72 -1.22 -24.41
C ALA A 593 -25.75 -0.34 -25.21
N ASP A 594 -24.79 0.28 -24.52
CA ASP A 594 -23.73 1.11 -25.09
C ASP A 594 -22.36 0.42 -24.98
#